data_bc5e86f0deb520efef8b36b5837707ee
#
_entry.id   bc5e86f0deb520efef8b36b5837707ee
#
_cell.length_a   1.000
_cell.length_b   1.000
_cell.length_c   1.000
_cell.angle_alpha   90.00
_cell.angle_beta   90.00
_cell.angle_gamma   90.00
#
_symmetry.space_group_name_H-M   'P 1'
#
loop_
_entity.id
_entity.type
_entity.pdbx_description
1 polymer ?
#
loop_
_entity_poly.entity_id
_entity_poly.type
_entity_poly.pdbx_seq_one_letter_code
_entity_poly.pdbx_strand_id
1 'polypeptide(L)'
;MTARIIGIGAYAPEQVVTNQDLTKFLDTNDAWIRERTGIGARHVSTSEGTSALATEAAKRAIADAGISPEEIEIVIVATSSPDRAFPSAAADVQGAIGAKHAVAFDITAACSGFIYALHIVQGFIQAGIYKTALIIGAETLSKVLDWTDRSSCILFGDGAGA
;
A
#
# COMPACT_ATOMS: atom_id res chain seq x y z
N MET A 1 -1.29 -3.16 -27.47
CA MET A 1 -0.02 -3.29 -26.70
C MET A 1 -0.37 -3.92 -25.37
N THR A 2 0.44 -4.82 -24.80
CA THR A 2 0.16 -5.43 -23.49
C THR A 2 1.06 -4.78 -22.46
N ALA A 3 0.51 -4.39 -21.30
CA ALA A 3 1.30 -3.88 -20.20
C ALA A 3 2.23 -4.99 -19.66
N ARG A 4 3.38 -4.59 -19.15
CA ARG A 4 4.30 -5.46 -18.42
C ARG A 4 4.76 -4.76 -17.14
N ILE A 5 5.00 -5.52 -16.10
CA ILE A 5 5.65 -5.03 -14.90
C ILE A 5 7.15 -4.92 -15.20
N ILE A 6 7.74 -3.75 -14.91
CA ILE A 6 9.16 -3.46 -15.15
C ILE A 6 9.94 -3.18 -13.87
N GLY A 7 9.25 -2.99 -12.74
CA GLY A 7 9.87 -2.82 -11.43
C GLY A 7 8.86 -3.08 -10.33
N ILE A 8 9.35 -3.49 -9.20
CA ILE A 8 8.57 -3.74 -7.98
C ILE A 8 9.25 -3.12 -6.78
N GLY A 9 8.44 -2.72 -5.79
CA GLY A 9 8.94 -2.18 -4.53
C GLY A 9 7.97 -2.47 -3.39
N ALA A 10 8.49 -2.64 -2.20
CA ALA A 10 7.69 -2.86 -1.01
C ALA A 10 8.29 -2.11 0.18
N TYR A 11 7.43 -1.67 1.08
CA TYR A 11 7.82 -1.06 2.34
C TYR A 11 6.88 -1.48 3.47
N ALA A 12 7.44 -1.76 4.61
CA ALA A 12 6.71 -2.00 5.85
C ALA A 12 7.34 -1.16 6.98
N PRO A 13 6.54 -0.64 7.92
CA PRO A 13 7.05 0.07 9.10
C PRO A 13 8.04 -0.78 9.90
N GLU A 14 8.96 -0.13 10.61
CA GLU A 14 9.99 -0.85 11.38
C GLU A 14 9.41 -1.58 12.60
N GLN A 15 8.37 -1.02 13.24
CA GLN A 15 7.79 -1.63 14.42
C GLN A 15 7.08 -2.93 14.08
N VAL A 16 7.50 -4.00 14.78
CA VAL A 16 6.88 -5.32 14.69
C VAL A 16 6.11 -5.61 15.98
N VAL A 17 4.83 -5.95 15.85
CA VAL A 17 3.97 -6.40 16.94
C VAL A 17 3.78 -7.92 16.78
N THR A 18 4.27 -8.68 17.74
CA THR A 18 4.15 -10.14 17.76
C THR A 18 2.82 -10.60 18.34
N ASN A 19 2.45 -11.88 18.10
CA ASN A 19 1.28 -12.46 18.77
C ASN A 19 1.42 -12.43 20.30
N GLN A 20 2.65 -12.58 20.83
CA GLN A 20 2.92 -12.48 22.26
C GLN A 20 2.66 -11.07 22.80
N ASP A 21 2.90 -10.02 22.00
CA ASP A 21 2.59 -8.65 22.42
C ASP A 21 1.08 -8.44 22.57
N LEU A 22 0.28 -9.05 21.70
CA LEU A 22 -1.19 -8.99 21.77
C LEU A 22 -1.74 -9.62 23.05
N THR A 23 -1.09 -10.64 23.61
CA THR A 23 -1.55 -11.28 24.86
C THR A 23 -1.49 -10.36 26.09
N LYS A 24 -0.79 -9.22 25.99
CA LYS A 24 -0.69 -8.24 27.09
C LYS A 24 -2.02 -7.51 27.34
N PHE A 25 -2.90 -7.49 26.34
CA PHE A 25 -4.16 -6.74 26.40
C PHE A 25 -5.37 -7.47 25.79
N LEU A 26 -5.17 -8.62 25.15
CA LEU A 26 -6.22 -9.47 24.58
C LEU A 26 -6.21 -10.86 25.20
N ASP A 27 -7.38 -11.46 25.37
CA ASP A 27 -7.52 -12.87 25.72
C ASP A 27 -7.27 -13.75 24.49
N THR A 28 -5.99 -14.00 24.19
CA THR A 28 -5.52 -14.76 23.02
C THR A 28 -4.17 -15.44 23.30
N ASN A 29 -3.69 -16.22 22.33
CA ASN A 29 -2.34 -16.80 22.35
C ASN A 29 -1.81 -17.03 20.93
N ASP A 30 -0.50 -17.24 20.78
CA ASP A 30 0.16 -17.42 19.48
C ASP A 30 -0.41 -18.63 18.71
N ALA A 31 -0.65 -19.76 19.38
CA ALA A 31 -1.18 -20.95 18.74
C ALA A 31 -2.57 -20.71 18.15
N TRP A 32 -3.47 -20.05 18.88
CA TRP A 32 -4.81 -19.72 18.44
C TRP A 32 -4.81 -18.78 17.21
N ILE A 33 -3.92 -17.77 17.21
CA ILE A 33 -3.80 -16.82 16.09
C ILE A 33 -3.25 -17.52 14.86
N ARG A 34 -2.16 -18.29 15.00
CA ARG A 34 -1.53 -19.00 13.86
C ARG A 34 -2.44 -20.05 13.24
N GLU A 35 -3.16 -20.80 14.04
CA GLU A 35 -4.11 -21.82 13.54
C GLU A 35 -5.15 -21.20 12.60
N ARG A 36 -5.61 -19.99 12.92
CA ARG A 36 -6.69 -19.29 12.17
C ARG A 36 -6.20 -18.42 11.04
N THR A 37 -4.99 -17.89 11.14
CA THR A 37 -4.53 -16.82 10.23
C THR A 37 -3.17 -17.12 9.59
N GLY A 38 -2.39 -18.00 10.16
CA GLY A 38 -0.98 -18.20 9.78
C GLY A 38 -0.05 -17.08 10.28
N ILE A 39 -0.58 -16.00 10.86
CA ILE A 39 0.18 -14.78 11.18
C ILE A 39 0.93 -14.95 12.50
N GLY A 40 2.25 -14.69 12.50
CA GLY A 40 3.09 -14.68 13.69
C GLY A 40 3.35 -13.29 14.24
N ALA A 41 3.37 -12.29 13.37
CA ALA A 41 3.62 -10.89 13.70
C ALA A 41 3.04 -9.98 12.61
N ARG A 42 2.93 -8.69 12.88
CA ARG A 42 2.52 -7.64 11.93
C ARG A 42 3.37 -6.40 12.12
N HIS A 43 3.59 -5.68 11.01
CA HIS A 43 4.19 -4.36 11.05
C HIS A 43 3.12 -3.33 11.37
N VAL A 44 3.45 -2.36 12.21
CA VAL A 44 2.52 -1.32 12.66
C VAL A 44 3.23 0.03 12.62
N SER A 45 2.65 0.99 11.93
CA SER A 45 3.19 2.35 11.88
C SER A 45 2.88 3.11 13.17
N THR A 46 3.88 3.77 13.73
CA THR A 46 3.74 4.66 14.89
C THR A 46 3.47 6.10 14.51
N SER A 47 3.99 6.54 13.38
CA SER A 47 3.94 7.95 12.95
C SER A 47 3.69 8.12 11.45
N GLU A 48 4.09 7.14 10.64
CA GLU A 48 3.97 7.22 9.19
C GLU A 48 2.51 7.05 8.76
N GLY A 49 2.09 7.83 7.78
CA GLY A 49 0.80 7.68 7.13
C GLY A 49 0.87 6.75 5.93
N THR A 50 -0.30 6.43 5.36
CA THR A 50 -0.42 5.60 4.17
C THR A 50 0.36 6.17 2.98
N SER A 51 0.32 7.49 2.78
CA SER A 51 1.07 8.18 1.72
C SER A 51 2.59 8.05 1.90
N ALA A 52 3.07 8.04 3.15
CA ALA A 52 4.50 7.86 3.42
C ALA A 52 4.95 6.43 3.09
N LEU A 53 4.20 5.41 3.52
CA LEU A 53 4.49 4.01 3.18
C LEU A 53 4.45 3.80 1.66
N ALA A 54 3.41 4.33 1.00
CA ALA A 54 3.26 4.28 -0.45
C ALA A 54 4.44 4.93 -1.18
N THR A 55 4.93 6.08 -0.68
CA THR A 55 6.08 6.78 -1.24
C THR A 55 7.36 5.96 -1.19
N GLU A 56 7.62 5.29 -0.08
CA GLU A 56 8.81 4.45 0.06
C GLU A 56 8.75 3.20 -0.83
N ALA A 57 7.59 2.55 -0.96
CA ALA A 57 7.38 1.47 -1.91
C ALA A 57 7.57 1.96 -3.37
N ALA A 58 7.01 3.13 -3.70
CA ALA A 58 7.14 3.77 -5.01
C ALA A 58 8.60 4.03 -5.39
N LYS A 59 9.40 4.63 -4.49
CA LYS A 59 10.82 4.89 -4.72
C LYS A 59 11.60 3.61 -5.04
N ARG A 60 11.29 2.53 -4.32
CA ARG A 60 11.93 1.22 -4.54
C ARG A 60 11.53 0.62 -5.88
N ALA A 61 10.25 0.70 -6.26
CA ALA A 61 9.78 0.23 -7.57
C ALA A 61 10.42 1.01 -8.74
N ILE A 62 10.53 2.33 -8.62
CA ILE A 62 11.19 3.20 -9.61
C ILE A 62 12.68 2.85 -9.75
N ALA A 63 13.35 2.63 -8.63
CA ALA A 63 14.76 2.24 -8.62
C ALA A 63 14.97 0.85 -9.25
N ASP A 64 14.10 -0.11 -8.96
CA ASP A 64 14.13 -1.46 -9.54
C ASP A 64 13.86 -1.44 -11.05
N ALA A 65 12.92 -0.58 -11.50
CA ALA A 65 12.62 -0.37 -12.92
C ALA A 65 13.77 0.33 -13.67
N GLY A 66 14.65 1.05 -12.99
CA GLY A 66 15.73 1.83 -13.58
C GLY A 66 15.25 3.01 -14.43
N ILE A 67 14.08 3.59 -14.08
CA ILE A 67 13.49 4.73 -14.79
C ILE A 67 13.57 6.02 -13.97
N SER A 68 13.39 7.17 -14.65
CA SER A 68 13.20 8.45 -13.96
C SER A 68 11.75 8.62 -13.49
N PRO A 69 11.48 9.24 -12.33
CA PRO A 69 10.13 9.63 -11.94
C PRO A 69 9.40 10.49 -12.98
N GLU A 70 10.12 11.26 -13.79
CA GLU A 70 9.56 12.10 -14.85
C GLU A 70 8.96 11.29 -16.02
N GLU A 71 9.33 10.02 -16.14
CA GLU A 71 8.77 9.11 -17.15
C GLU A 71 7.41 8.54 -16.74
N ILE A 72 7.00 8.71 -15.49
CA ILE A 72 5.72 8.25 -14.99
C ILE A 72 4.61 9.21 -15.43
N GLU A 73 3.62 8.69 -16.14
CA GLU A 73 2.52 9.47 -16.68
C GLU A 73 1.24 9.37 -15.84
N ILE A 74 1.15 8.32 -14.99
CA ILE A 74 0.01 8.13 -14.09
C ILE A 74 0.44 7.40 -12.81
N VAL A 75 -0.08 7.87 -11.67
CA VAL A 75 0.08 7.28 -10.34
C VAL A 75 -1.30 6.90 -9.81
N ILE A 76 -1.51 5.64 -9.45
CA ILE A 76 -2.73 5.16 -8.80
C ILE A 76 -2.37 4.54 -7.45
N VAL A 77 -2.99 5.03 -6.39
CA VAL A 77 -2.89 4.40 -5.06
C VAL A 77 -4.22 3.70 -4.75
N ALA A 78 -4.14 2.40 -4.51
CA ALA A 78 -5.26 1.60 -3.99
C ALA A 78 -5.16 1.58 -2.46
N THR A 79 -6.10 2.24 -1.80
CA THR A 79 -6.14 2.32 -0.33
C THR A 79 -7.56 2.48 0.21
N SER A 80 -7.80 1.90 1.39
CA SER A 80 -9.02 2.09 2.19
C SER A 80 -8.75 2.89 3.46
N SER A 81 -7.48 3.21 3.74
CA SER A 81 -7.02 3.97 4.90
C SER A 81 -6.17 5.18 4.47
N PRO A 82 -6.69 6.09 3.62
CA PRO A 82 -5.95 7.28 3.22
C PRO A 82 -5.72 8.18 4.44
N ASP A 83 -4.63 8.95 4.43
CA ASP A 83 -4.30 9.88 5.51
C ASP A 83 -5.37 10.97 5.67
N ARG A 84 -6.04 11.31 4.57
CA ARG A 84 -7.13 12.30 4.48
C ARG A 84 -7.93 12.10 3.19
N ALA A 85 -9.11 12.70 3.13
CA ALA A 85 -9.96 12.64 1.94
C ALA A 85 -9.41 13.45 0.76
N PHE A 86 -8.68 14.55 1.03
CA PHE A 86 -8.12 15.47 0.03
C PHE A 86 -6.91 16.24 0.58
N PRO A 87 -5.81 16.38 -0.20
CA PRO A 87 -5.54 15.72 -1.47
C PRO A 87 -5.46 14.18 -1.32
N SER A 88 -5.54 13.45 -2.46
CA SER A 88 -5.44 12.00 -2.48
C SER A 88 -4.03 11.51 -2.07
N ALA A 89 -3.93 10.26 -1.60
CA ALA A 89 -2.64 9.64 -1.31
C ALA A 89 -1.75 9.56 -2.56
N ALA A 90 -2.33 9.32 -3.72
CA ALA A 90 -1.61 9.33 -5.00
C ALA A 90 -1.02 10.70 -5.34
N ALA A 91 -1.71 11.81 -5.01
CA ALA A 91 -1.18 13.15 -5.21
C ALA A 91 0.01 13.44 -4.28
N ASP A 92 -0.05 12.98 -3.03
CA ASP A 92 1.07 13.10 -2.10
C ASP A 92 2.28 12.30 -2.59
N VAL A 93 2.08 11.06 -3.02
CA VAL A 93 3.13 10.21 -3.59
C VAL A 93 3.73 10.85 -4.84
N GLN A 94 2.88 11.32 -5.77
CA GLN A 94 3.31 12.00 -6.99
C GLN A 94 4.24 13.17 -6.70
N GLY A 95 3.86 14.03 -5.75
CA GLY A 95 4.69 15.15 -5.31
C GLY A 95 6.00 14.70 -4.67
N ALA A 96 5.94 13.70 -3.79
CA ALA A 96 7.10 13.22 -3.03
C ALA A 96 8.14 12.49 -3.89
N ILE A 97 7.74 11.80 -4.96
CA ILE A 97 8.66 11.12 -5.89
C ILE A 97 9.14 12.04 -7.02
N GLY A 98 8.50 13.20 -7.22
CA GLY A 98 8.84 14.14 -8.28
C GLY A 98 8.26 13.82 -9.65
N ALA A 99 7.20 13.02 -9.75
CA ALA A 99 6.49 12.70 -11.00
C ALA A 99 5.58 13.86 -11.45
N LYS A 100 6.16 15.00 -11.77
CA LYS A 100 5.48 16.30 -11.94
C LYS A 100 4.40 16.31 -13.03
N HIS A 101 4.51 15.44 -14.02
CA HIS A 101 3.61 15.40 -15.18
C HIS A 101 2.56 14.27 -15.07
N ALA A 102 2.65 13.45 -14.04
CA ALA A 102 1.73 12.32 -13.87
C ALA A 102 0.33 12.78 -13.46
N VAL A 103 -0.69 12.12 -13.97
CA VAL A 103 -2.03 12.16 -13.39
C VAL A 103 -2.03 11.31 -12.11
N ALA A 104 -2.70 11.76 -11.05
CA ALA A 104 -2.69 11.06 -9.77
C ALA A 104 -4.10 10.98 -9.16
N PHE A 105 -4.54 9.78 -8.77
CA PHE A 105 -5.80 9.56 -8.06
C PHE A 105 -5.78 8.25 -7.26
N ASP A 106 -6.64 8.19 -6.24
CA ASP A 106 -6.83 6.98 -5.45
C ASP A 106 -7.99 6.15 -5.96
N ILE A 107 -7.93 4.85 -5.70
CA ILE A 107 -9.07 3.96 -5.81
C ILE A 107 -9.31 3.26 -4.48
N THR A 108 -10.60 3.09 -4.12
CA THR A 108 -11.00 2.40 -2.90
C THR A 108 -11.79 1.15 -3.28
N ALA A 109 -11.14 -0.01 -3.15
CA ALA A 109 -11.74 -1.32 -3.43
C ALA A 109 -11.16 -2.41 -2.53
N ALA A 110 -10.69 -2.04 -1.35
CA ALA A 110 -10.13 -2.94 -0.34
C ALA A 110 -9.12 -3.93 -0.96
N CYS A 111 -9.20 -5.21 -0.60
CA CYS A 111 -8.28 -6.25 -1.06
C CYS A 111 -8.21 -6.43 -2.59
N SER A 112 -9.21 -5.95 -3.34
CA SER A 112 -9.23 -6.00 -4.80
C SER A 112 -8.59 -4.77 -5.45
N GLY A 113 -8.28 -3.73 -4.68
CA GLY A 113 -7.87 -2.42 -5.18
C GLY A 113 -6.64 -2.48 -6.09
N PHE A 114 -5.59 -3.19 -5.68
CA PHE A 114 -4.38 -3.32 -6.50
C PHE A 114 -4.65 -4.01 -7.86
N ILE A 115 -5.47 -5.06 -7.87
CA ILE A 115 -5.85 -5.75 -9.11
C ILE A 115 -6.70 -4.85 -10.00
N TYR A 116 -7.60 -4.05 -9.42
CA TYR A 116 -8.39 -3.08 -10.19
C TYR A 116 -7.51 -1.98 -10.78
N ALA A 117 -6.51 -1.49 -10.02
CA ALA A 117 -5.52 -0.55 -10.56
C ALA A 117 -4.76 -1.12 -11.76
N LEU A 118 -4.35 -2.40 -11.68
CA LEU A 118 -3.73 -3.11 -12.82
C LEU A 118 -4.64 -3.14 -14.05
N HIS A 119 -5.93 -3.47 -13.87
CA HIS A 119 -6.88 -3.49 -14.99
C HIS A 119 -7.10 -2.10 -15.60
N ILE A 120 -7.21 -1.05 -14.76
CA ILE A 120 -7.34 0.34 -15.21
C ILE A 120 -6.12 0.74 -16.07
N VAL A 121 -4.92 0.51 -15.55
CA VAL A 121 -3.67 0.83 -16.24
C VAL A 121 -3.51 0.03 -17.52
N GLN A 122 -3.84 -1.27 -17.50
CA GLN A 122 -3.84 -2.10 -18.71
C GLN A 122 -4.73 -1.50 -19.79
N GLY A 123 -5.92 -1.02 -19.43
CA GLY A 123 -6.84 -0.34 -20.35
C GLY A 123 -6.25 0.93 -20.94
N PHE A 124 -5.63 1.78 -20.12
CA PHE A 124 -4.99 3.01 -20.58
C PHE A 124 -3.80 2.75 -21.52
N ILE A 125 -2.96 1.76 -21.22
CA ILE A 125 -1.82 1.38 -22.07
C ILE A 125 -2.31 0.78 -23.40
N GLN A 126 -3.34 -0.06 -23.38
CA GLN A 126 -3.93 -0.63 -24.59
C GLN A 126 -4.54 0.44 -25.50
N ALA A 127 -5.20 1.43 -24.90
CA ALA A 127 -5.77 2.58 -25.62
C ALA A 127 -4.71 3.58 -26.09
N GLY A 128 -3.44 3.42 -25.70
CA GLY A 128 -2.37 4.36 -26.05
C GLY A 128 -2.44 5.71 -25.33
N ILE A 129 -3.21 5.79 -24.21
CA ILE A 129 -3.36 7.02 -23.43
C ILE A 129 -2.11 7.29 -22.60
N TYR A 130 -1.58 6.26 -21.94
CA TYR A 130 -0.35 6.31 -21.15
C TYR A 130 0.58 5.15 -21.54
N LYS A 131 1.89 5.35 -21.33
CA LYS A 131 2.94 4.35 -21.60
C LYS A 131 3.54 3.80 -20.33
N THR A 132 3.68 4.65 -19.31
CA THR A 132 4.32 4.31 -18.04
C THR A 132 3.40 4.67 -16.88
N ALA A 133 3.14 3.71 -16.02
CA ALA A 133 2.26 3.85 -14.89
C ALA A 133 2.92 3.32 -13.61
N LEU A 134 2.62 3.96 -12.48
CA LEU A 134 2.94 3.49 -11.15
C LEU A 134 1.64 3.15 -10.43
N ILE A 135 1.53 1.93 -9.96
CA ILE A 135 0.40 1.48 -9.15
C ILE A 135 0.90 1.03 -7.79
N ILE A 136 0.17 1.40 -6.76
CA ILE A 136 0.57 1.15 -5.37
C ILE A 136 -0.64 0.65 -4.60
N GLY A 137 -0.48 -0.42 -3.83
CA GLY A 137 -1.39 -0.79 -2.76
C GLY A 137 -0.76 -0.40 -1.44
N ALA A 138 -1.44 0.38 -0.61
CA ALA A 138 -0.91 0.84 0.66
C ALA A 138 -2.01 0.97 1.72
N GLU A 139 -1.71 0.53 2.95
CA GLU A 139 -2.64 0.61 4.06
C GLU A 139 -1.93 0.92 5.39
N THR A 140 -2.59 1.70 6.23
CA THR A 140 -2.30 1.85 7.66
C THR A 140 -3.52 1.42 8.46
N LEU A 141 -3.90 0.14 8.34
CA LEU A 141 -5.11 -0.40 8.97
C LEU A 141 -5.00 -0.39 10.49
N SER A 142 -3.79 -0.45 11.05
CA SER A 142 -3.56 -0.37 12.50
C SER A 142 -4.20 0.87 13.15
N LYS A 143 -4.39 1.95 12.38
CA LYS A 143 -4.98 3.22 12.85
C LYS A 143 -6.50 3.21 12.95
N VAL A 144 -7.16 2.28 12.26
CA VAL A 144 -8.62 2.18 12.18
C VAL A 144 -9.17 0.93 12.86
N LEU A 145 -8.29 0.05 13.33
CA LEU A 145 -8.68 -1.17 14.05
C LEU A 145 -9.13 -0.85 15.48
N ASP A 146 -10.13 -1.58 15.95
CA ASP A 146 -10.40 -1.71 17.39
C ASP A 146 -9.44 -2.76 17.99
N TRP A 147 -8.43 -2.29 18.69
CA TRP A 147 -7.43 -3.14 19.33
C TRP A 147 -7.97 -3.95 20.51
N THR A 148 -9.22 -3.73 20.92
CA THR A 148 -9.91 -4.56 21.93
C THR A 148 -10.69 -5.72 21.31
N ASP A 149 -10.96 -5.68 20.00
CA ASP A 149 -11.59 -6.77 19.27
C ASP A 149 -10.55 -7.76 18.73
N ARG A 150 -10.37 -8.88 19.44
CA ARG A 150 -9.44 -9.94 19.03
C ARG A 150 -9.78 -10.61 17.69
N SER A 151 -11.00 -10.44 17.19
CA SER A 151 -11.42 -11.07 15.93
C SER A 151 -10.88 -10.34 14.72
N SER A 152 -10.63 -9.05 14.81
CA SER A 152 -10.15 -8.20 13.72
C SER A 152 -8.70 -7.77 13.87
N CYS A 153 -8.27 -7.37 15.08
CA CYS A 153 -6.92 -6.80 15.26
C CYS A 153 -5.77 -7.79 15.06
N ILE A 154 -6.04 -9.09 15.09
CA ILE A 154 -5.05 -10.14 14.80
C ILE A 154 -4.74 -10.29 13.31
N LEU A 155 -5.60 -9.76 12.41
CA LEU A 155 -5.56 -10.01 10.97
C LEU A 155 -4.73 -8.99 10.20
N PHE A 156 -4.68 -7.75 10.67
CA PHE A 156 -4.19 -6.63 9.87
C PHE A 156 -2.90 -6.02 10.43
N GLY A 157 -2.17 -5.38 9.55
CA GLY A 157 -1.01 -4.56 9.82
C GLY A 157 -0.90 -3.48 8.76
N ASP A 158 0.27 -2.85 8.67
CA ASP A 158 0.54 -1.72 7.79
C ASP A 158 1.65 -2.06 6.80
N GLY A 159 1.54 -1.50 5.61
CA GLY A 159 2.53 -1.70 4.57
C GLY A 159 2.10 -1.15 3.22
N ALA A 160 3.04 -1.18 2.28
CA ALA A 160 2.82 -0.79 0.90
C ALA A 160 3.59 -1.68 -0.07
N GLY A 161 3.02 -1.86 -1.28
CA GLY A 161 3.64 -2.51 -2.42
C GLY A 161 3.36 -1.73 -3.70
N ALA A 162 4.33 -1.64 -4.55
CA ALA A 162 4.24 -0.91 -5.81
C ALA A 162 4.80 -1.74 -6.97
#